data_d959c8be85a706ac03771a04bd37fd7b
#
_entry.id   d959c8be85a706ac03771a04bd37fd7b
#
_cell.length_a   1.000
_cell.length_b   1.000
_cell.length_c   1.000
_cell.angle_alpha   90.00
_cell.angle_beta   90.00
_cell.angle_gamma   90.00
#
_symmetry.space_group_name_H-M   'P 1'
#
loop_
_entity.id
_entity.type
_entity.pdbx_description
1 polymer ?
#
loop_
_entity_poly.entity_id
_entity_poly.type
_entity_poly.pdbx_seq_one_letter_code
_entity_poly.pdbx_strand_id
1 'polypeptide(L)'
;MDTDRKKQLQALLADFPGDPFIRYGIAMEETSEGNLADASISFERLIADHADYVPAYLQAGQIAARMENPSLARKIYSQGILVAKKARDFKASGEMEQFMDALD
;
A
#
# COMPACT_ATOMS: atom_id res chain seq x y z
N MET A 1 3.48 -16.03 14.70
CA MET A 1 4.68 -15.48 14.06
C MET A 1 4.37 -14.98 12.68
N ASP A 2 4.94 -13.84 12.32
CA ASP A 2 4.63 -13.17 11.06
C ASP A 2 5.00 -14.01 9.84
N THR A 3 6.09 -14.79 9.93
CA THR A 3 6.54 -15.68 8.86
C THR A 3 5.47 -16.72 8.50
N ASP A 4 4.77 -17.26 9.50
CA ASP A 4 3.72 -18.25 9.27
C ASP A 4 2.52 -17.61 8.58
N ARG A 5 2.14 -16.40 8.99
CA ARG A 5 1.05 -15.67 8.35
C ARG A 5 1.37 -15.36 6.89
N LYS A 6 2.61 -14.93 6.62
CA LYS A 6 3.04 -14.65 5.24
C LYS A 6 2.95 -15.90 4.38
N LYS A 7 3.41 -17.05 4.90
CA LYS A 7 3.32 -18.32 4.18
C LYS A 7 1.89 -18.74 3.91
N GLN A 8 0.99 -18.54 4.89
CA GLN A 8 -0.43 -18.82 4.72
C GLN A 8 -1.03 -17.95 3.61
N LEU A 9 -0.70 -16.66 3.60
CA LEU A 9 -1.18 -15.74 2.57
C LEU A 9 -0.62 -16.10 1.20
N GLN A 10 0.64 -16.51 1.12
CA GLN A 10 1.25 -16.95 -0.14
C GLN A 10 0.57 -18.20 -0.68
N ALA A 11 0.20 -19.12 0.20
CA ALA A 11 -0.56 -20.31 -0.20
C ALA A 11 -1.94 -19.95 -0.75
N LEU A 12 -2.63 -19.00 -0.11
CA LEU A 12 -3.91 -18.50 -0.60
C LEU A 12 -3.75 -17.80 -1.95
N LEU A 13 -2.67 -17.06 -2.13
CA LEU A 13 -2.41 -16.35 -3.38
C LEU A 13 -2.22 -17.34 -4.53
N ALA A 14 -1.64 -18.52 -4.26
CA ALA A 14 -1.50 -19.56 -5.29
C ALA A 14 -2.87 -20.00 -5.82
N ASP A 15 -3.89 -20.03 -4.96
CA ASP A 15 -5.25 -20.38 -5.34
C ASP A 15 -6.02 -19.21 -5.92
N PHE A 16 -5.71 -17.98 -5.49
CA PHE A 16 -6.41 -16.75 -5.90
C PHE A 16 -5.40 -15.68 -6.31
N PRO A 17 -4.66 -15.90 -7.43
CA PRO A 17 -3.52 -15.03 -7.76
C PRO A 17 -3.84 -13.58 -8.08
N GLY A 18 -5.10 -13.30 -8.42
CA GLY A 18 -5.53 -11.94 -8.71
C GLY A 18 -6.15 -11.20 -7.54
N ASP A 19 -6.23 -11.81 -6.36
CA ASP A 19 -6.95 -11.22 -5.24
C ASP A 19 -6.15 -10.07 -4.60
N PRO A 20 -6.64 -8.81 -4.70
CA PRO A 20 -5.90 -7.67 -4.16
C PRO A 20 -5.81 -7.69 -2.63
N PHE A 21 -6.81 -8.23 -1.93
CA PHE A 21 -6.80 -8.28 -0.48
C PHE A 21 -5.67 -9.19 0.03
N ILE A 22 -5.47 -10.34 -0.62
CA ILE A 22 -4.39 -11.27 -0.25
C ILE A 22 -3.04 -10.63 -0.53
N ARG A 23 -2.88 -9.99 -1.69
CA ARG A 23 -1.65 -9.29 -2.05
C ARG A 23 -1.35 -8.15 -1.08
N TYR A 24 -2.38 -7.42 -0.65
CA TYR A 24 -2.25 -6.38 0.36
C TYR A 24 -1.74 -6.97 1.68
N GLY A 25 -2.29 -8.10 2.10
CA GLY A 25 -1.87 -8.79 3.33
C GLY A 25 -0.40 -9.18 3.29
N ILE A 26 0.08 -9.71 2.16
CA ILE A 26 1.49 -10.08 1.99
C ILE A 26 2.39 -8.84 2.10
N ALA A 27 2.02 -7.76 1.42
CA ALA A 27 2.79 -6.52 1.48
C ALA A 27 2.82 -5.95 2.91
N MET A 28 1.72 -6.07 3.66
CA MET A 28 1.68 -5.64 5.05
C MET A 28 2.61 -6.47 5.93
N GLU A 29 2.69 -7.78 5.70
CA GLU A 29 3.64 -8.63 6.43
C GLU A 29 5.09 -8.25 6.11
N GLU A 30 5.40 -7.97 4.84
CA GLU A 30 6.73 -7.48 4.46
C GLU A 30 7.07 -6.18 5.19
N THR A 31 6.10 -5.28 5.30
CA THR A 31 6.26 -4.03 6.05
C THR A 31 6.56 -4.29 7.53
N SER A 32 5.81 -5.20 8.14
CA SER A 32 6.01 -5.58 9.56
C SER A 32 7.38 -6.18 9.82
N GLU A 33 7.92 -6.91 8.83
CA GLU A 33 9.26 -7.51 8.92
C GLU A 33 10.38 -6.48 8.73
N GLY A 34 10.04 -5.25 8.38
CA GLY A 34 11.02 -4.22 8.08
C GLY A 34 11.58 -4.29 6.67
N ASN A 35 11.05 -5.16 5.82
CA ASN A 35 11.48 -5.31 4.42
C ASN A 35 10.80 -4.24 3.56
N LEU A 36 11.20 -2.99 3.77
CA LEU A 36 10.54 -1.85 3.13
C LEU A 36 10.70 -1.84 1.62
N ALA A 37 11.86 -2.24 1.11
CA ALA A 37 12.08 -2.31 -0.34
C ALA A 37 11.14 -3.32 -0.99
N ASP A 38 11.02 -4.51 -0.41
CA ASP A 38 10.12 -5.55 -0.93
C ASP A 38 8.65 -5.11 -0.81
N ALA A 39 8.28 -4.53 0.33
CA ALA A 39 6.93 -4.03 0.53
C ALA A 39 6.58 -2.93 -0.48
N SER A 40 7.50 -2.02 -0.76
CA SER A 40 7.34 -0.97 -1.76
C SER A 40 7.01 -1.56 -3.13
N ILE A 41 7.78 -2.56 -3.55
CA ILE A 41 7.56 -3.24 -4.83
C ILE A 41 6.19 -3.92 -4.84
N SER A 42 5.84 -4.62 -3.77
CA SER A 42 4.56 -5.33 -3.67
C SER A 42 3.38 -4.36 -3.77
N PHE A 43 3.44 -3.23 -3.08
CA PHE A 43 2.37 -2.24 -3.14
C PHE A 43 2.31 -1.55 -4.51
N GLU A 44 3.44 -1.24 -5.12
CA GLU A 44 3.46 -0.62 -6.46
C GLU A 44 2.85 -1.54 -7.51
N ARG A 45 3.16 -2.84 -7.45
CA ARG A 45 2.56 -3.83 -8.35
C ARG A 45 1.07 -3.98 -8.10
N LEU A 46 0.65 -3.96 -6.84
CA LEU A 46 -0.76 -4.03 -6.48
C LEU A 46 -1.53 -2.84 -7.06
N ILE A 47 -0.98 -1.64 -6.94
CA ILE A 47 -1.58 -0.42 -7.49
C ILE A 47 -1.65 -0.50 -9.02
N ALA A 48 -0.60 -1.02 -9.67
CA ALA A 48 -0.57 -1.15 -11.12
C ALA A 48 -1.66 -2.10 -11.62
N ASP A 49 -1.91 -3.18 -10.88
CA ASP A 49 -2.90 -4.20 -11.28
C ASP A 49 -4.31 -3.87 -10.79
N HIS A 50 -4.44 -3.14 -9.70
CA HIS A 50 -5.72 -2.76 -9.09
C HIS A 50 -5.68 -1.30 -8.68
N ALA A 51 -5.78 -0.42 -9.68
CA ALA A 51 -5.62 1.02 -9.49
C ALA A 51 -6.70 1.65 -8.58
N ASP A 52 -7.79 0.94 -8.33
CA ASP A 52 -8.88 1.39 -7.46
C ASP A 52 -8.76 0.88 -6.01
N TYR A 53 -7.70 0.14 -5.70
CA TYR A 53 -7.55 -0.41 -4.35
C TYR A 53 -6.96 0.65 -3.41
N VAL A 54 -7.83 1.44 -2.82
CA VAL A 54 -7.49 2.61 -2.01
C VAL A 54 -6.45 2.33 -0.90
N PRO A 55 -6.58 1.25 -0.09
CA PRO A 55 -5.64 1.03 1.02
C PRO A 55 -4.17 0.93 0.60
N ALA A 56 -3.91 0.46 -0.63
CA ALA A 56 -2.53 0.31 -1.11
C ALA A 56 -1.82 1.65 -1.26
N TYR A 57 -2.54 2.70 -1.65
CA TYR A 57 -1.95 4.04 -1.80
C TYR A 57 -1.49 4.60 -0.46
N LEU A 58 -2.31 4.44 0.58
CA LEU A 58 -1.94 4.93 1.91
C LEU A 58 -0.66 4.25 2.39
N GLN A 59 -0.59 2.94 2.29
CA GLN A 59 0.57 2.19 2.76
C GLN A 59 1.81 2.45 1.90
N ALA A 60 1.65 2.49 0.58
CA ALA A 60 2.76 2.78 -0.32
C ALA A 60 3.36 4.16 -0.06
N GLY A 61 2.51 5.15 0.19
CA GLY A 61 2.96 6.50 0.53
C GLY A 61 3.73 6.53 1.85
N GLN A 62 3.23 5.83 2.87
CA GLN A 62 3.90 5.75 4.16
C GLN A 62 5.26 5.06 4.05
N ILE A 63 5.36 4.02 3.23
CA ILE A 63 6.62 3.32 3.01
C ILE A 63 7.62 4.23 2.30
N ALA A 64 7.19 4.95 1.28
CA ALA A 64 8.06 5.90 0.57
C ALA A 64 8.61 6.96 1.54
N ALA A 65 7.76 7.46 2.44
CA ALA A 65 8.18 8.43 3.45
C ALA A 65 9.20 7.81 4.42
N ARG A 66 8.98 6.57 4.86
CA ARG A 66 9.92 5.86 5.74
C ARG A 66 11.25 5.57 5.05
N MET A 67 11.24 5.43 3.73
CA MET A 67 12.46 5.25 2.93
C MET A 67 13.12 6.58 2.57
N GLU A 68 12.66 7.66 3.18
CA GLU A 68 13.19 8.99 2.99
C GLU A 68 13.08 9.48 1.53
N ASN A 69 11.96 9.13 0.89
CA ASN A 69 11.64 9.56 -0.46
C ASN A 69 10.34 10.36 -0.47
N PRO A 70 10.36 11.61 0.00
CA PRO A 70 9.14 12.42 0.10
C PRO A 70 8.52 12.76 -1.25
N SER A 71 9.33 12.87 -2.30
CA SER A 71 8.80 13.12 -3.65
C SER A 71 7.91 11.98 -4.12
N LEU A 72 8.37 10.74 -3.92
CA LEU A 72 7.58 9.57 -4.27
C LEU A 72 6.33 9.46 -3.38
N ALA A 73 6.49 9.70 -2.08
CA ALA A 73 5.36 9.69 -1.15
C ALA A 73 4.28 10.68 -1.59
N ARG A 74 4.67 11.89 -1.94
CA ARG A 74 3.75 12.94 -2.39
C ARG A 74 3.01 12.51 -3.66
N LYS A 75 3.73 11.92 -4.61
CA LYS A 75 3.13 11.43 -5.85
C LYS A 75 2.09 10.35 -5.57
N ILE A 76 2.42 9.39 -4.71
CA ILE A 76 1.53 8.28 -4.38
C ILE A 76 0.29 8.79 -3.65
N TYR A 77 0.46 9.65 -2.65
CA TYR A 77 -0.67 10.23 -1.92
C TYR A 77 -1.57 11.05 -2.85
N SER A 78 -0.99 11.83 -3.75
CA SER A 78 -1.79 12.64 -4.69
C SER A 78 -2.69 11.74 -5.55
N GLN A 79 -2.15 10.64 -6.05
CA GLN A 79 -2.93 9.68 -6.82
C GLN A 79 -3.98 8.99 -5.95
N GLY A 80 -3.60 8.58 -4.74
CA GLY A 80 -4.49 7.89 -3.82
C GLY A 80 -5.66 8.76 -3.38
N ILE A 81 -5.42 10.04 -3.17
CA ILE A 81 -6.47 11.00 -2.80
C ILE A 81 -7.54 11.06 -3.91
N LEU A 82 -7.12 11.14 -5.17
CA LEU A 82 -8.07 11.16 -6.29
C LEU A 82 -8.88 9.86 -6.37
N VAL A 83 -8.21 8.73 -6.22
CA VAL A 83 -8.86 7.41 -6.26
C VAL A 83 -9.86 7.28 -5.10
N ALA A 84 -9.45 7.69 -3.89
CA ALA A 84 -10.31 7.62 -2.71
C ALA A 84 -11.54 8.52 -2.87
N LYS A 85 -11.38 9.73 -3.36
CA LYS A 85 -12.50 10.65 -3.58
C LYS A 85 -13.47 10.09 -4.61
N LYS A 86 -12.96 9.51 -5.68
CA LYS A 86 -13.79 8.88 -6.70
C LYS A 86 -14.60 7.72 -6.12
N ALA A 87 -14.01 6.96 -5.21
CA ALA A 87 -14.68 5.86 -4.51
C ALA A 87 -15.56 6.35 -3.35
N ARG A 88 -15.57 7.66 -3.07
CA ARG A 88 -16.27 8.28 -1.95
C ARG A 88 -15.75 7.79 -0.59
N ASP A 89 -14.50 7.39 -0.55
CA ASP A 89 -13.81 7.02 0.67
C ASP A 89 -13.12 8.28 1.23
N PHE A 90 -13.92 9.13 1.87
CA PHE A 90 -13.43 10.43 2.34
C PHE A 90 -12.56 10.31 3.59
N LYS A 91 -12.70 9.23 4.35
CA LYS A 91 -11.79 8.96 5.46
C LYS A 91 -10.38 8.73 4.95
N ALA A 92 -10.24 7.86 3.94
CA ALA A 92 -8.92 7.57 3.36
C ALA A 92 -8.32 8.80 2.69
N SER A 93 -9.10 9.57 1.93
CA SER A 93 -8.58 10.78 1.29
C SER A 93 -8.11 11.80 2.35
N GLY A 94 -8.88 11.97 3.43
CA GLY A 94 -8.50 12.87 4.51
C GLY A 94 -7.22 12.45 5.22
N GLU A 95 -7.05 11.14 5.47
CA GLU A 95 -5.82 10.64 6.08
C GLU A 95 -4.61 10.88 5.17
N MET A 96 -4.74 10.61 3.88
CA MET A 96 -3.66 10.84 2.92
C MET A 96 -3.32 12.32 2.78
N GLU A 97 -4.32 13.20 2.80
CA GLU A 97 -4.08 14.65 2.80
C GLU A 97 -3.25 15.07 4.01
N GLN A 98 -3.57 14.54 5.19
CA GLN A 98 -2.83 14.83 6.41
C GLN A 98 -1.38 14.34 6.33
N PHE A 99 -1.16 13.12 5.85
CA PHE A 99 0.19 12.60 5.68
C PHE A 99 0.98 13.39 4.63
N MET A 100 0.32 13.80 3.55
CA MET A 100 0.97 14.60 2.53
C MET A 100 1.40 15.97 3.06
N ASP A 101 0.54 16.60 3.86
CA ASP A 101 0.86 17.88 4.48
C ASP A 101 2.02 17.79 5.47
N ALA A 102 2.23 16.63 6.06
CA ALA A 102 3.33 16.40 7.00
C ALA A 102 4.66 16.10 6.32
N LEU A 103 4.69 15.94 5.00
CA LEU A 103 5.94 15.72 4.26
C LEU A 103 6.73 17.01 4.15
N ASP A 104 8.04 16.88 4.26
CA ASP A 104 8.96 18.01 4.11
C ASP A 104 9.22 18.38 2.66
#